data_8622f3a31008ed40209e92dbec37fca1
#
_entry.id   8622f3a31008ed40209e92dbec37fca1
#
_cell.length_a   1.000
_cell.length_b   1.000
_cell.length_c   1.000
_cell.angle_alpha   90.00
_cell.angle_beta   90.00
_cell.angle_gamma   90.00
#
_symmetry.space_group_name_H-M   'P 1'
#
loop_
_entity.id
_entity.type
_entity.pdbx_description
1 polymer ?
#
loop_
_entity_poly.entity_id
_entity_poly.type
_entity_poly.pdbx_seq_one_letter_code
_entity_poly.pdbx_strand_id
1 'polypeptide(L)'
;MDRKDIPLESAITAQIQRYLARVSGWWGFKVQGGGAQMRGVPDIVGCYCGLFVAFEVKRPDVGKLSELQKHRIDQIIAAGGRAFVVYGVEDVKQALEGLGSVSCAGGGG
;
A
#
# COMPACT_ATOMS: atom_id res chain seq x y z
N MET A 1 0.61 10.32 -21.95
CA MET A 1 0.49 8.85 -22.08
C MET A 1 -0.93 8.49 -22.47
N ASP A 2 -1.09 7.69 -23.52
CA ASP A 2 -2.41 7.20 -23.92
C ASP A 2 -2.95 6.23 -22.86
N ARG A 3 -4.26 6.19 -22.66
CA ARG A 3 -4.88 5.32 -21.67
C ARG A 3 -4.49 3.84 -21.82
N LYS A 4 -4.40 3.37 -23.04
CA LYS A 4 -4.05 1.97 -23.30
C LYS A 4 -2.61 1.62 -22.91
N ASP A 5 -1.77 2.65 -22.74
CA ASP A 5 -0.36 2.46 -22.35
C ASP A 5 -0.17 2.51 -20.84
N ILE A 6 -1.23 2.80 -20.08
CA ILE A 6 -1.18 2.83 -18.63
C ILE A 6 -1.39 1.42 -18.11
N PRO A 7 -0.48 0.87 -17.29
CA PRO A 7 -0.65 -0.48 -16.76
C PRO A 7 -1.97 -0.63 -16.00
N LEU A 8 -2.53 -1.83 -16.04
CA LEU A 8 -3.70 -2.14 -15.23
C LEU A 8 -3.33 -2.14 -13.74
N GLU A 9 -4.31 -1.81 -12.91
CA GLU A 9 -4.11 -1.78 -11.46
C GLU A 9 -3.58 -3.11 -10.92
N SER A 10 -4.09 -4.23 -11.43
CA SER A 10 -3.62 -5.56 -11.01
C SER A 10 -2.15 -5.79 -11.35
N ALA A 11 -1.67 -5.28 -12.48
CA ALA A 11 -0.27 -5.39 -12.86
C ALA A 11 0.62 -4.55 -11.95
N ILE A 12 0.16 -3.35 -11.62
CA ILE A 12 0.89 -2.46 -10.71
C ILE A 12 0.97 -3.10 -9.32
N THR A 13 -0.15 -3.64 -8.83
CA THR A 13 -0.21 -4.32 -7.53
C THR A 13 0.78 -5.48 -7.48
N ALA A 14 0.83 -6.28 -8.55
CA ALA A 14 1.75 -7.40 -8.61
C ALA A 14 3.22 -6.96 -8.55
N GLN A 15 3.55 -5.87 -9.24
CA GLN A 15 4.91 -5.30 -9.19
C GLN A 15 5.27 -4.84 -7.78
N ILE A 16 4.33 -4.17 -7.13
CA ILE A 16 4.53 -3.69 -5.75
C ILE A 16 4.74 -4.88 -4.81
N GLN A 17 3.94 -5.93 -4.94
CA GLN A 17 4.09 -7.11 -4.10
C GLN A 17 5.46 -7.76 -4.28
N ARG A 18 5.96 -7.86 -5.52
CA ARG A 18 7.28 -8.40 -5.78
C ARG A 18 8.39 -7.55 -5.15
N TYR A 19 8.25 -6.25 -5.22
CA TYR A 19 9.18 -5.33 -4.57
C TYR A 19 9.15 -5.52 -3.05
N LEU A 20 7.96 -5.48 -2.45
CA LEU A 20 7.80 -5.59 -0.99
C LEU A 20 8.34 -6.92 -0.44
N ALA A 21 8.23 -7.99 -1.21
CA ALA A 21 8.77 -9.29 -0.81
C ALA A 21 10.29 -9.26 -0.57
N ARG A 22 10.98 -8.25 -1.10
CA ARG A 22 12.43 -8.08 -0.94
C ARG A 22 12.80 -7.02 0.09
N VAL A 23 11.79 -6.34 0.64
CA VAL A 23 12.05 -5.26 1.60
C VAL A 23 12.26 -5.85 2.99
N SER A 24 13.40 -5.57 3.57
CA SER A 24 13.68 -5.96 4.94
C SER A 24 12.75 -5.22 5.90
N GLY A 25 12.16 -5.95 6.82
CA GLY A 25 11.24 -5.36 7.81
C GLY A 25 9.79 -5.32 7.36
N TRP A 26 9.49 -5.72 6.15
CA TRP A 26 8.12 -5.80 5.66
C TRP A 26 7.55 -7.21 5.76
N TRP A 27 6.35 -7.31 6.29
CA TRP A 27 5.50 -8.50 6.20
C TRP A 27 4.09 -8.05 5.88
N GLY A 28 3.50 -8.57 4.84
CA GLY A 28 2.16 -8.16 4.48
C GLY A 28 1.59 -9.00 3.35
N PHE A 29 0.40 -8.62 2.89
CA PHE A 29 -0.29 -9.38 1.87
C PHE A 29 -1.28 -8.47 1.12
N LYS A 30 -1.69 -8.95 -0.05
CA LYS A 30 -2.76 -8.31 -0.82
C LYS A 30 -4.11 -8.72 -0.23
N VAL A 31 -4.97 -7.74 0.00
CA VAL A 31 -6.33 -8.00 0.48
C VAL A 31 -7.15 -8.58 -0.67
N GLN A 32 -7.77 -9.72 -0.41
CA GLN A 32 -8.67 -10.35 -1.38
C GLN A 32 -10.04 -9.69 -1.29
N GLY A 33 -10.60 -9.31 -2.44
CA GLY A 33 -11.91 -8.70 -2.48
C GLY A 33 -13.04 -9.70 -2.38
N GLY A 34 -14.24 -9.20 -2.10
CA GLY A 34 -15.47 -9.97 -2.17
C GLY A 34 -15.97 -10.50 -0.85
N GLY A 35 -17.19 -10.99 -0.85
CA GLY A 35 -17.82 -11.63 0.28
C GLY A 35 -18.06 -10.70 1.45
N ALA A 36 -17.80 -11.21 2.65
CA ALA A 36 -18.06 -10.50 3.90
C ALA A 36 -16.94 -9.55 4.31
N GLN A 37 -15.97 -9.31 3.46
CA GLN A 37 -14.83 -8.46 3.80
C GLN A 37 -15.24 -6.99 3.89
N MET A 38 -14.49 -6.25 4.70
CA MET A 38 -14.70 -4.81 4.82
C MET A 38 -14.41 -4.11 3.49
N ARG A 39 -15.35 -3.29 3.05
CA ARG A 39 -15.23 -2.57 1.78
C ARG A 39 -14.33 -1.35 1.94
N GLY A 40 -13.65 -1.00 0.87
CA GLY A 40 -12.86 0.21 0.79
C GLY A 40 -11.51 0.16 1.49
N VAL A 41 -11.10 -1.01 1.99
CA VAL A 41 -9.77 -1.14 2.58
C VAL A 41 -8.69 -1.07 1.51
N PRO A 42 -7.47 -0.60 1.87
CA PRO A 42 -6.37 -0.58 0.90
C PRO A 42 -6.05 -1.96 0.33
N ASP A 43 -5.47 -1.97 -0.87
CA ASP A 43 -5.19 -3.21 -1.62
C ASP A 43 -4.13 -4.08 -0.97
N ILE A 44 -3.15 -3.46 -0.32
CA ILE A 44 -2.05 -4.17 0.33
C ILE A 44 -1.94 -3.66 1.75
N VAL A 45 -1.89 -4.58 2.70
CA VAL A 45 -1.73 -4.22 4.11
C VAL A 45 -0.60 -5.03 4.71
N GLY A 46 0.05 -4.48 5.69
CA GLY A 46 1.13 -5.19 6.36
C GLY A 46 1.74 -4.42 7.51
N CYS A 47 2.89 -4.92 7.91
CA CYS A 47 3.67 -4.35 9.00
C CYS A 47 5.05 -4.03 8.47
N TYR A 48 5.50 -2.80 8.70
CA TYR A 48 6.86 -2.39 8.36
C TYR A 48 7.57 -1.98 9.63
N CYS A 49 8.51 -2.81 10.06
CA CYS A 49 9.27 -2.55 11.29
C CYS A 49 8.37 -2.25 12.49
N GLY A 50 7.31 -3.03 12.64
CA GLY A 50 6.36 -2.90 13.74
C GLY A 50 5.22 -1.91 13.53
N LEU A 51 5.25 -1.14 12.44
CA LEU A 51 4.23 -0.15 12.15
C LEU A 51 3.26 -0.70 11.10
N PHE A 52 1.95 -0.58 11.36
CA PHE A 52 0.95 -0.95 10.35
C PHE A 52 1.04 0.01 9.17
N VAL A 53 1.20 -0.54 7.98
CA VAL A 53 1.30 0.25 6.74
C VAL A 53 0.40 -0.38 5.67
N ALA A 54 -0.33 0.45 4.97
CA ALA A 54 -1.24 0.03 3.92
C ALA A 54 -1.01 0.84 2.66
N PHE A 55 -1.20 0.20 1.51
CA PHE A 55 -1.07 0.85 0.20
C PHE A 55 -2.34 0.66 -0.60
N GLU A 56 -2.94 1.78 -1.01
CA GLU A 56 -4.05 1.79 -1.96
C GLU A 56 -3.46 2.03 -3.34
N VAL A 57 -3.59 1.06 -4.24
CA VAL A 57 -2.99 1.12 -5.57
C VAL A 57 -3.97 1.74 -6.56
N LYS A 58 -3.52 2.74 -7.29
CA LYS A 58 -4.30 3.39 -8.33
C LYS A 58 -3.49 3.49 -9.61
N ARG A 59 -4.20 3.46 -10.73
CA ARG A 59 -3.56 3.68 -12.05
C ARG A 59 -3.21 5.15 -12.19
N PRO A 60 -2.00 5.45 -12.73
CA PRO A 60 -1.66 6.84 -13.01
C PRO A 60 -2.69 7.50 -13.95
N ASP A 61 -3.02 8.75 -13.68
CA ASP A 61 -3.86 9.62 -14.51
C ASP A 61 -5.33 9.19 -14.67
N VAL A 62 -5.68 7.94 -14.40
CA VAL A 62 -7.06 7.46 -14.59
C VAL A 62 -7.70 6.93 -13.32
N GLY A 63 -6.92 6.54 -12.32
CA GLY A 63 -7.45 6.03 -11.07
C GLY A 63 -7.89 7.15 -10.13
N LYS A 64 -9.04 6.96 -9.47
CA LYS A 64 -9.56 7.92 -8.49
C LYS A 64 -9.91 7.21 -7.20
N LEU A 65 -9.61 7.88 -6.11
CA LEU A 65 -9.93 7.39 -4.78
C LEU A 65 -11.41 7.62 -4.48
N SER A 66 -12.13 6.57 -4.06
CA SER A 66 -13.54 6.73 -3.66
C SER A 66 -13.61 7.35 -2.26
N GLU A 67 -14.78 7.88 -1.92
CA GLU A 67 -14.99 8.42 -0.58
C GLU A 67 -14.81 7.37 0.51
N LEU A 68 -15.25 6.15 0.26
CA LEU A 68 -15.08 5.07 1.22
C LEU A 68 -13.60 4.71 1.40
N GLN A 69 -12.83 4.69 0.32
CA GLN A 69 -11.39 4.44 0.39
C GLN A 69 -10.68 5.53 1.20
N LYS A 70 -11.04 6.79 0.97
CA LYS A 70 -10.51 7.90 1.76
C LYS A 70 -10.83 7.72 3.25
N HIS A 71 -12.06 7.32 3.54
CA HIS A 71 -12.50 7.12 4.91
C HIS A 71 -11.68 6.02 5.61
N ARG A 72 -11.42 4.90 4.91
CA ARG A 72 -10.59 3.83 5.47
C ARG A 72 -9.16 4.27 5.73
N ILE A 73 -8.60 5.04 4.81
CA ILE A 73 -7.25 5.60 4.98
C ILE A 73 -7.21 6.49 6.23
N ASP A 74 -8.21 7.36 6.38
CA ASP A 74 -8.28 8.24 7.54
C ASP A 74 -8.41 7.45 8.84
N GLN A 75 -9.19 6.39 8.84
CA GLN A 75 -9.34 5.51 10.02
C GLN A 75 -8.00 4.88 10.41
N ILE A 76 -7.25 4.39 9.42
CA ILE A 76 -5.94 3.78 9.68
C ILE A 76 -4.99 4.80 10.29
N ILE A 77 -4.93 5.99 9.73
CA ILE A 77 -4.04 7.05 10.21
C ILE A 77 -4.44 7.46 11.63
N ALA A 78 -5.74 7.62 11.87
CA ALA A 78 -6.23 7.98 13.20
C ALA A 78 -5.90 6.92 14.25
N ALA A 79 -5.81 5.66 13.83
CA ALA A 79 -5.47 4.55 14.72
C ALA A 79 -3.95 4.38 14.94
N GLY A 80 -3.14 5.24 14.32
CA GLY A 80 -1.69 5.21 14.49
C GLY A 80 -0.93 4.51 13.40
N GLY A 81 -1.62 3.94 12.40
CA GLY A 81 -0.97 3.34 11.25
C GLY A 81 -0.62 4.35 10.18
N ARG A 82 -0.13 3.85 9.06
CA ARG A 82 0.15 4.68 7.88
C ARG A 82 -0.55 4.08 6.68
N ALA A 83 -1.09 4.93 5.83
CA ALA A 83 -1.74 4.50 4.61
C ALA A 83 -1.40 5.48 3.50
N PHE A 84 -1.07 4.94 2.33
CA PHE A 84 -0.61 5.72 1.19
C PHE A 84 -1.37 5.33 -0.06
N VAL A 85 -1.66 6.32 -0.89
CA VAL A 85 -2.11 6.07 -2.26
C VAL A 85 -0.87 6.02 -3.13
N VAL A 86 -0.70 4.95 -3.87
CA VAL A 86 0.50 4.73 -4.67
C VAL A 86 0.13 4.39 -6.10
N TYR A 87 0.95 4.85 -7.04
CA TYR A 87 0.74 4.65 -8.47
C TYR A 87 1.78 3.72 -9.08
N GLY A 88 2.72 3.25 -8.29
CA GLY A 88 3.77 2.34 -8.74
C GLY A 88 4.76 2.07 -7.63
N VAL A 89 5.76 1.26 -7.97
CA VAL A 89 6.80 0.84 -7.01
C VAL A 89 7.57 2.03 -6.44
N GLU A 90 7.84 3.04 -7.27
CA GLU A 90 8.62 4.20 -6.81
C GLU A 90 7.93 4.94 -5.67
N ASP A 91 6.60 5.06 -5.74
CA ASP A 91 5.84 5.69 -4.66
C ASP A 91 5.94 4.88 -3.36
N VAL A 92 5.95 3.55 -3.47
CA VAL A 92 6.11 2.68 -2.31
C VAL A 92 7.50 2.88 -1.68
N LYS A 93 8.53 2.95 -2.50
CA LYS A 93 9.90 3.21 -2.01
C LYS A 93 9.95 4.53 -1.26
N GLN A 94 9.39 5.58 -1.83
CA GLN A 94 9.38 6.90 -1.20
C GLN A 94 8.60 6.89 0.11
N ALA A 95 7.47 6.19 0.14
CA ALA A 95 6.65 6.09 1.35
C ALA A 95 7.44 5.41 2.48
N LEU A 96 8.11 4.30 2.20
CA LEU A 96 8.89 3.58 3.20
C LEU A 96 10.12 4.37 3.63
N GLU A 97 10.79 5.06 2.71
CA GLU A 97 11.92 5.93 3.03
C GLU A 97 11.49 7.07 3.96
N GLY A 98 10.29 7.60 3.74
CA GLY A 98 9.73 8.64 4.59
C GLY A 98 9.46 8.19 6.02
N LEU A 99 9.43 6.88 6.26
CA LEU A 99 9.27 6.29 7.59
C LEU A 99 10.60 5.93 8.23
N GLY A 100 11.69 6.53 7.78
CA GLY A 100 13.04 6.18 8.19
C GLY A 100 13.34 6.30 9.69
N SER A 101 12.50 7.03 10.43
CA SER A 101 12.65 7.12 11.89
C SER A 101 12.08 5.90 12.61
N VAL A 102 11.38 5.01 11.90
CA VAL A 102 10.82 3.80 12.50
C VAL A 102 11.94 2.81 12.78
N SER A 103 12.03 2.39 14.04
CA SER A 103 13.04 1.42 14.42
C SER A 103 12.60 0.02 14.01
N CYS A 104 13.42 -0.64 13.19
CA CYS A 104 13.15 -2.00 12.77
C CYS A 104 13.80 -2.96 13.77
N ALA A 105 13.13 -3.15 14.89
CA ALA A 105 13.68 -3.93 16.01
C ALA A 105 13.98 -5.38 15.62
N GLY A 106 13.26 -5.91 14.64
CA GLY A 106 13.47 -7.27 14.17
C GLY A 106 14.71 -7.47 13.31
N GLY A 107 15.41 -6.40 12.96
CA GLY A 107 16.57 -6.49 12.10
C GLY A 107 17.67 -7.36 12.67
N GLY A 108 17.71 -7.53 13.96
CA GLY A 108 18.69 -8.36 14.63
C GLY A 108 18.22 -9.76 14.95
N GLY A 109 17.00 -10.04 14.66
CA GLY A 109 16.47 -11.33 15.06
C GLY A 109 15.60 -11.96 14.06
#